data_c8d4a0f1ba6dbcdd094032a61244e816
#
_entry.id   c8d4a0f1ba6dbcdd094032a61244e816
#
_cell.length_a   1.000
_cell.length_b   1.000
_cell.length_c   1.000
_cell.angle_alpha   90.00
_cell.angle_beta   90.00
_cell.angle_gamma   90.00
#
_symmetry.space_group_name_H-M   'P 1'
#
loop_
_entity.id
_entity.type
_entity.pdbx_description
1 polymer ?
#
loop_
_entity_poly.entity_id
_entity_poly.type
_entity_poly.pdbx_seq_one_letter_code
_entity_poly.pdbx_strand_id
1 'polypeptide(L)'
;RQRFWTVRTKHTILATGAIERPVAFGNNDRPGVMSVSAARTYLNRFAVLSGKNIIVCTNNDSAYQTAIELCKSGAEVKLIDARSEVKDSLSGMALRNGLNLQMKAAPLNVNGSRSVRSLDIAVEVNNKWQKGNTEFCDLVLVSGGWSPVIHLLSHRGIRPKWDEQNACFVPDKCREPITVAGSASGLWDKDNCIASGIAAGSKASNIQEIKAKSYSFPSAGGWLNPIKPLYEVK
;
A
#
# COMPACT_ATOMS: atom_id res chain seq x y z
N ARG A 1 -22.48 -15.20 -24.97
CA ARG A 1 -21.61 -16.28 -25.47
C ARG A 1 -20.21 -16.10 -24.93
N GLN A 2 -19.63 -17.13 -24.33
CA GLN A 2 -18.21 -17.12 -23.94
C GLN A 2 -17.36 -17.36 -25.18
N ARG A 3 -16.23 -16.62 -25.30
CA ARG A 3 -15.26 -16.78 -26.39
C ARG A 3 -13.89 -17.11 -25.78
N PHE A 4 -13.21 -18.11 -26.34
CA PHE A 4 -11.83 -18.41 -26.02
C PHE A 4 -10.93 -17.85 -27.11
N TRP A 5 -9.89 -17.11 -26.72
CA TRP A 5 -8.94 -16.48 -27.62
C TRP A 5 -7.56 -17.08 -27.44
N THR A 6 -6.95 -17.56 -28.51
CA THR A 6 -5.53 -17.92 -28.51
C THR A 6 -4.75 -16.79 -29.14
N VAL A 7 -3.95 -16.09 -28.31
CA VAL A 7 -3.14 -14.95 -28.74
C VAL A 7 -1.68 -15.34 -28.80
N ARG A 8 -1.06 -15.20 -29.99
CA ARG A 8 0.38 -15.39 -30.18
C ARG A 8 1.06 -14.04 -30.27
N THR A 9 1.99 -13.75 -29.35
CA THR A 9 2.70 -12.48 -29.28
C THR A 9 4.19 -12.68 -29.46
N LYS A 10 4.89 -11.69 -30.02
CA LYS A 10 6.35 -11.64 -30.07
C LYS A 10 6.94 -11.20 -28.73
N HIS A 11 6.22 -10.36 -27.99
CA HIS A 11 6.62 -9.86 -26.67
C HIS A 11 5.39 -9.66 -25.78
N THR A 12 5.55 -9.91 -24.47
CA THR A 12 4.50 -9.71 -23.47
C THR A 12 4.96 -8.68 -22.44
N ILE A 13 4.14 -7.67 -22.19
CA ILE A 13 4.37 -6.70 -21.10
C ILE A 13 3.36 -6.99 -19.99
N LEU A 14 3.84 -7.24 -18.78
CA LEU A 14 3.02 -7.40 -17.59
C LEU A 14 3.01 -6.11 -16.79
N ALA A 15 1.86 -5.44 -16.76
CA ALA A 15 1.59 -4.22 -16.01
C ALA A 15 0.41 -4.45 -15.04
N THR A 16 0.47 -5.55 -14.31
CA THR A 16 -0.61 -6.10 -13.47
C THR A 16 -0.79 -5.38 -12.15
N GLY A 17 0.13 -4.44 -11.83
CA GLY A 17 0.02 -3.65 -10.62
C GLY A 17 0.42 -4.39 -9.34
N ALA A 18 -0.08 -3.91 -8.21
CA ALA A 18 0.15 -4.48 -6.89
C ALA A 18 -1.13 -4.43 -6.06
N ILE A 19 -1.24 -5.32 -5.08
CA ILE A 19 -2.36 -5.42 -4.14
C ILE A 19 -1.88 -4.98 -2.76
N GLU A 20 -2.67 -4.14 -2.09
CA GLU A 20 -2.42 -3.74 -0.71
C GLU A 20 -2.58 -4.93 0.23
N ARG A 21 -1.62 -5.10 1.14
CA ARG A 21 -1.63 -6.19 2.11
C ARG A 21 -2.38 -5.79 3.37
N PRO A 22 -3.23 -6.68 3.90
CA PRO A 22 -3.74 -6.54 5.26
C PRO A 22 -2.63 -6.83 6.29
N VAL A 23 -2.91 -6.49 7.53
CA VAL A 23 -2.15 -6.91 8.72
C VAL A 23 -3.04 -7.84 9.52
N ALA A 24 -2.48 -8.92 10.05
CA ALA A 24 -3.22 -9.85 10.91
C ALA A 24 -3.23 -9.35 12.36
N PHE A 25 -4.43 -9.25 12.95
CA PHE A 25 -4.67 -8.91 14.35
C PHE A 25 -6.03 -9.44 14.80
N GLY A 26 -6.34 -9.38 16.09
CA GLY A 26 -7.57 -9.93 16.62
C GLY A 26 -8.82 -9.30 16.03
N ASN A 27 -9.77 -10.13 15.57
CA ASN A 27 -11.06 -9.72 14.99
C ASN A 27 -10.97 -8.78 13.77
N ASN A 28 -9.92 -8.90 12.95
CA ASN A 28 -9.70 -8.07 11.77
C ASN A 28 -10.71 -8.33 10.63
N ASP A 29 -11.55 -9.36 10.75
CA ASP A 29 -12.64 -9.72 9.86
C ASP A 29 -13.96 -8.99 10.18
N ARG A 30 -13.99 -8.18 11.24
CA ARG A 30 -15.20 -7.49 11.68
C ARG A 30 -15.61 -6.39 10.70
N PRO A 31 -16.93 -6.25 10.40
CA PRO A 31 -17.43 -5.12 9.60
C PRO A 31 -16.97 -3.77 10.18
N GLY A 32 -16.40 -2.92 9.33
CA GLY A 32 -15.73 -1.68 9.73
C GLY A 32 -14.21 -1.79 9.77
N VAL A 33 -13.64 -2.96 9.38
CA VAL A 33 -12.22 -3.11 9.05
C VAL A 33 -12.09 -3.22 7.54
N MET A 34 -11.25 -2.39 6.92
CA MET A 34 -10.99 -2.43 5.47
C MET A 34 -9.59 -1.94 5.13
N SER A 35 -9.17 -2.12 3.86
CA SER A 35 -7.90 -1.56 3.39
C SER A 35 -7.97 -0.04 3.23
N VAL A 36 -6.82 0.61 3.38
CA VAL A 36 -6.69 2.07 3.16
C VAL A 36 -7.04 2.43 1.71
N SER A 37 -6.63 1.62 0.75
CA SER A 37 -6.93 1.84 -0.67
C SER A 37 -8.43 1.73 -0.98
N ALA A 38 -9.18 0.87 -0.27
CA ALA A 38 -10.63 0.79 -0.43
C ALA A 38 -11.30 2.07 0.05
N ALA A 39 -10.95 2.58 1.24
CA ALA A 39 -11.48 3.84 1.77
C ALA A 39 -11.16 5.02 0.85
N ARG A 40 -9.94 5.06 0.30
CA ARG A 40 -9.56 6.05 -0.70
C ARG A 40 -10.41 5.97 -1.97
N THR A 41 -10.73 4.77 -2.42
CA THR A 41 -11.60 4.57 -3.57
C THR A 41 -13.02 5.06 -3.30
N TYR A 42 -13.58 4.75 -2.10
CA TYR A 42 -14.88 5.26 -1.70
C TYR A 42 -14.90 6.79 -1.67
N LEU A 43 -13.88 7.40 -1.08
CA LEU A 43 -13.78 8.85 -0.99
C LEU A 43 -13.65 9.52 -2.37
N ASN A 44 -12.65 9.12 -3.16
CA ASN A 44 -12.26 9.85 -4.37
C ASN A 44 -13.11 9.49 -5.60
N ARG A 45 -13.64 8.27 -5.67
CA ARG A 45 -14.43 7.85 -6.81
C ARG A 45 -15.94 7.99 -6.60
N PHE A 46 -16.38 7.81 -5.35
CA PHE A 46 -17.82 7.78 -5.04
C PHE A 46 -18.25 8.91 -4.10
N ALA A 47 -17.33 9.78 -3.65
CA ALA A 47 -17.57 10.85 -2.69
C ALA A 47 -18.21 10.35 -1.38
N VAL A 48 -17.84 9.15 -0.93
CA VAL A 48 -18.36 8.51 0.28
C VAL A 48 -17.28 8.51 1.35
N LEU A 49 -17.55 9.14 2.48
CA LEU A 49 -16.77 9.05 3.70
C LEU A 49 -17.20 7.81 4.48
N SER A 50 -16.34 6.79 4.57
CA SER A 50 -16.69 5.46 5.09
C SER A 50 -16.80 5.39 6.63
N GLY A 51 -16.36 6.42 7.34
CA GLY A 51 -16.42 6.54 8.81
C GLY A 51 -16.17 7.97 9.25
N LYS A 52 -16.46 8.28 10.52
CA LYS A 52 -16.23 9.60 11.13
C LYS A 52 -15.03 9.59 12.08
N ASN A 53 -14.90 8.55 12.89
CA ASN A 53 -13.81 8.35 13.83
C ASN A 53 -12.92 7.20 13.33
N ILE A 54 -11.88 7.54 12.60
CA ILE A 54 -11.10 6.57 11.81
C ILE A 54 -9.74 6.35 12.45
N ILE A 55 -9.37 5.08 12.64
CA ILE A 55 -7.98 4.72 12.96
C ILE A 55 -7.34 4.10 11.72
N VAL A 56 -6.27 4.72 11.24
CA VAL A 56 -5.44 4.21 10.13
C VAL A 56 -4.24 3.50 10.71
N CYS A 57 -4.09 2.22 10.40
CA CYS A 57 -2.99 1.36 10.85
C CYS A 57 -2.05 1.10 9.68
N THR A 58 -0.79 1.47 9.81
CA THR A 58 0.17 1.32 8.72
C THR A 58 1.58 0.94 9.19
N ASN A 59 2.39 0.47 8.25
CA ASN A 59 3.83 0.25 8.34
C ASN A 59 4.57 0.84 7.14
N ASN A 60 3.91 1.71 6.37
CA ASN A 60 4.43 2.23 5.11
C ASN A 60 3.89 3.64 4.81
N ASP A 61 4.50 4.33 3.84
CA ASP A 61 4.21 5.74 3.55
C ASP A 61 2.88 5.95 2.80
N SER A 62 2.39 4.97 2.06
CA SER A 62 1.25 5.14 1.15
C SER A 62 -0.06 5.49 1.86
N ALA A 63 -0.21 5.07 3.12
CA ALA A 63 -1.40 5.33 3.92
C ALA A 63 -1.56 6.80 4.33
N TYR A 64 -0.45 7.53 4.46
CA TYR A 64 -0.45 8.92 4.94
C TYR A 64 -1.29 9.86 4.09
N GLN A 65 -1.13 9.75 2.76
CA GLN A 65 -1.90 10.60 1.84
C GLN A 65 -3.41 10.37 1.99
N THR A 66 -3.82 9.11 2.11
CA THR A 66 -5.24 8.78 2.29
C THR A 66 -5.76 9.26 3.65
N ALA A 67 -4.96 9.12 4.72
CA ALA A 67 -5.31 9.64 6.03
C ALA A 67 -5.54 11.16 6.02
N ILE A 68 -4.67 11.90 5.30
CA ILE A 68 -4.82 13.35 5.10
C ILE A 68 -6.08 13.68 4.29
N GLU A 69 -6.37 12.94 3.22
CA GLU A 69 -7.56 13.12 2.38
C GLU A 69 -8.84 12.92 3.21
N LEU A 70 -8.89 11.89 4.06
CA LEU A 70 -10.00 11.62 4.96
C LEU A 70 -10.19 12.73 6.01
N CYS A 71 -9.09 13.20 6.62
CA CYS A 71 -9.13 14.32 7.57
C CYS A 71 -9.67 15.59 6.91
N LYS A 72 -9.21 15.94 5.72
CA LYS A 72 -9.71 17.08 4.94
C LYS A 72 -11.19 16.95 4.55
N SER A 73 -11.69 15.72 4.49
CA SER A 73 -13.10 15.43 4.18
C SER A 73 -14.00 15.43 5.43
N GLY A 74 -13.45 15.81 6.60
CA GLY A 74 -14.21 16.00 7.84
C GLY A 74 -14.23 14.80 8.78
N ALA A 75 -13.38 13.77 8.57
CA ALA A 75 -13.20 12.70 9.55
C ALA A 75 -12.20 13.10 10.63
N GLU A 76 -12.42 12.59 11.86
CA GLU A 76 -11.40 12.56 12.89
C GLU A 76 -10.49 11.34 12.64
N VAL A 77 -9.21 11.60 12.33
CA VAL A 77 -8.30 10.55 11.92
C VAL A 77 -7.11 10.45 12.86
N LYS A 78 -6.95 9.27 13.47
CA LYS A 78 -5.73 8.86 14.16
C LYS A 78 -4.96 7.92 13.26
N LEU A 79 -3.66 8.20 13.02
CA LEU A 79 -2.77 7.34 12.27
C LEU A 79 -1.78 6.69 13.24
N ILE A 80 -1.76 5.37 13.28
CA ILE A 80 -0.79 4.59 14.03
C ILE A 80 0.17 3.92 13.04
N ASP A 81 1.48 4.10 13.26
CA ASP A 81 2.52 3.55 12.43
C ASP A 81 3.41 2.61 13.24
N ALA A 82 3.60 1.40 12.75
CA ALA A 82 4.41 0.38 13.41
C ALA A 82 5.92 0.69 13.41
N ARG A 83 6.36 1.62 12.56
CA ARG A 83 7.76 2.04 12.48
C ARG A 83 8.15 2.93 13.65
N SER A 84 9.46 2.94 13.96
CA SER A 84 10.00 3.81 15.00
C SER A 84 10.03 5.27 14.59
N GLU A 85 10.25 5.52 13.30
CA GLU A 85 10.39 6.85 12.73
C GLU A 85 10.04 6.85 11.24
N VAL A 86 9.68 7.99 10.75
CA VAL A 86 9.50 8.31 9.33
C VAL A 86 10.17 9.65 9.04
N LYS A 87 10.45 9.96 7.78
CA LYS A 87 11.07 11.25 7.42
C LYS A 87 10.25 12.42 7.97
N ASP A 88 10.95 13.45 8.46
CA ASP A 88 10.33 14.65 9.03
C ASP A 88 9.38 15.35 8.04
N SER A 89 9.66 15.29 6.75
CA SER A 89 8.76 15.82 5.71
C SER A 89 7.39 15.15 5.72
N LEU A 90 7.34 13.83 5.95
CA LEU A 90 6.10 13.04 5.96
C LEU A 90 5.33 13.24 7.27
N SER A 91 6.01 13.11 8.41
CA SER A 91 5.41 13.36 9.73
C SER A 91 4.93 14.80 9.88
N GLY A 92 5.75 15.78 9.45
CA GLY A 92 5.38 17.18 9.45
C GLY A 92 4.18 17.50 8.52
N MET A 93 4.08 16.82 7.36
CA MET A 93 2.92 16.93 6.49
C MET A 93 1.65 16.38 7.18
N ALA A 94 1.75 15.24 7.85
CA ALA A 94 0.65 14.65 8.59
C ALA A 94 0.14 15.60 9.69
N LEU A 95 1.04 16.08 10.54
CA LEU A 95 0.71 16.99 11.66
C LEU A 95 0.10 18.31 11.19
N ARG A 96 0.68 18.95 10.14
CA ARG A 96 0.13 20.20 9.56
C ARG A 96 -1.29 20.03 8.99
N ASN A 97 -1.69 18.81 8.62
CA ASN A 97 -3.04 18.52 8.15
C ASN A 97 -3.97 17.99 9.26
N GLY A 98 -3.58 18.12 10.53
CA GLY A 98 -4.44 17.80 11.67
C GLY A 98 -4.51 16.31 12.04
N LEU A 99 -3.62 15.46 11.49
CA LEU A 99 -3.58 14.07 11.85
C LEU A 99 -2.99 13.87 13.26
N ASN A 100 -3.66 13.05 14.06
CA ASN A 100 -3.09 12.52 15.30
C ASN A 100 -2.18 11.33 14.95
N LEU A 101 -0.87 11.52 14.99
CA LEU A 101 0.13 10.53 14.61
C LEU A 101 0.75 9.86 15.84
N GLN A 102 0.73 8.53 15.87
CA GLN A 102 1.38 7.74 16.90
C GLN A 102 2.32 6.72 16.24
N MET A 103 3.61 6.85 16.50
CA MET A 103 4.65 5.92 16.05
C MET A 103 4.79 4.74 17.00
N LYS A 104 5.48 3.66 16.59
CA LYS A 104 5.69 2.43 17.36
C LYS A 104 4.38 1.84 17.87
N ALA A 105 3.35 1.91 17.06
CA ALA A 105 2.01 1.45 17.41
C ALA A 105 1.42 0.58 16.29
N ALA A 106 0.69 -0.46 16.68
CA ALA A 106 0.08 -1.42 15.77
C ALA A 106 -1.30 -1.84 16.26
N PRO A 107 -2.20 -2.30 15.37
CA PRO A 107 -3.49 -2.83 15.78
C PRO A 107 -3.30 -4.16 16.54
N LEU A 108 -3.97 -4.33 17.68
CA LEU A 108 -3.93 -5.55 18.47
C LEU A 108 -5.23 -6.34 18.37
N ASN A 109 -6.36 -5.71 18.62
CA ASN A 109 -7.65 -6.35 18.60
C ASN A 109 -8.79 -5.36 18.36
N VAL A 110 -9.74 -5.72 17.51
CA VAL A 110 -10.95 -4.94 17.28
C VAL A 110 -12.06 -5.38 18.23
N ASN A 111 -12.69 -4.40 18.90
CA ASN A 111 -13.82 -4.62 19.77
C ASN A 111 -15.12 -4.12 19.12
N GLY A 112 -16.21 -4.77 19.48
CA GLY A 112 -17.58 -4.48 19.00
C GLY A 112 -18.37 -5.77 18.85
N SER A 113 -19.63 -5.70 18.50
CA SER A 113 -20.47 -6.88 18.25
C SER A 113 -20.75 -7.08 16.77
N ARG A 114 -21.54 -6.22 16.16
CA ARG A 114 -21.92 -6.27 14.74
C ARG A 114 -20.95 -5.49 13.82
N SER A 115 -20.27 -4.50 14.39
CA SER A 115 -19.31 -3.65 13.70
C SER A 115 -18.25 -3.17 14.68
N VAL A 116 -17.20 -2.55 14.15
CA VAL A 116 -16.14 -1.90 14.93
C VAL A 116 -16.73 -0.84 15.86
N ARG A 117 -16.25 -0.82 17.12
CA ARG A 117 -16.54 0.23 18.11
C ARG A 117 -15.29 0.79 18.76
N SER A 118 -14.24 0.00 18.83
CA SER A 118 -12.93 0.44 19.32
C SER A 118 -11.83 -0.49 18.83
N LEU A 119 -10.60 -0.01 18.91
CA LEU A 119 -9.39 -0.76 18.60
C LEU A 119 -8.49 -0.75 19.86
N ASP A 120 -8.06 -1.93 20.29
CA ASP A 120 -6.93 -2.08 21.20
C ASP A 120 -5.65 -1.88 20.41
N ILE A 121 -4.82 -0.95 20.86
CA ILE A 121 -3.56 -0.62 20.21
C ILE A 121 -2.42 -1.28 20.97
N ALA A 122 -1.52 -1.97 20.28
CA ALA A 122 -0.24 -2.39 20.80
C ALA A 122 0.78 -1.27 20.61
N VAL A 123 1.67 -1.11 21.58
CA VAL A 123 2.80 -0.16 21.54
C VAL A 123 4.12 -0.91 21.71
N GLU A 124 5.13 -0.48 20.96
CA GLU A 124 6.45 -1.07 21.05
C GLU A 124 7.28 -0.36 22.13
N VAL A 125 7.64 -1.11 23.17
CA VAL A 125 8.49 -0.64 24.28
C VAL A 125 9.68 -1.61 24.41
N ASN A 126 10.89 -1.09 24.34
CA ASN A 126 12.12 -1.89 24.42
C ASN A 126 12.13 -3.09 23.42
N ASN A 127 11.73 -2.83 22.17
CA ASN A 127 11.61 -3.83 21.08
C ASN A 127 10.62 -4.99 21.39
N LYS A 128 9.67 -4.76 22.29
CA LYS A 128 8.58 -5.72 22.58
C LYS A 128 7.24 -5.04 22.44
N TRP A 129 6.31 -5.72 21.78
CA TRP A 129 4.93 -5.26 21.69
C TRP A 129 4.22 -5.49 23.02
N GLN A 130 3.54 -4.48 23.51
CA GLN A 130 2.75 -4.53 24.74
C GLN A 130 1.37 -3.92 24.47
N LYS A 131 0.35 -4.39 25.19
CA LYS A 131 -0.97 -3.79 25.13
C LYS A 131 -0.89 -2.33 25.60
N GLY A 132 -1.32 -1.42 24.75
CA GLY A 132 -1.49 0.00 25.04
C GLY A 132 -2.96 0.35 25.33
N ASN A 133 -3.37 1.52 24.86
CA ASN A 133 -4.72 2.03 25.06
C ASN A 133 -5.74 1.39 24.13
N THR A 134 -7.01 1.43 24.55
CA THR A 134 -8.17 1.18 23.69
C THR A 134 -8.72 2.52 23.21
N GLU A 135 -8.89 2.66 21.89
CA GLU A 135 -9.38 3.88 21.26
C GLU A 135 -10.73 3.63 20.58
N PHE A 136 -11.67 4.53 20.79
CA PHE A 136 -12.98 4.45 20.12
C PHE A 136 -12.86 4.84 18.65
N CYS A 137 -13.48 4.04 17.79
CA CYS A 137 -13.56 4.30 16.36
C CYS A 137 -14.76 3.58 15.73
N ASP A 138 -15.21 4.07 14.59
CA ASP A 138 -16.24 3.43 13.77
C ASP A 138 -15.66 2.77 12.51
N LEU A 139 -14.39 3.04 12.21
CA LEU A 139 -13.68 2.48 11.08
C LEU A 139 -12.20 2.26 11.40
N VAL A 140 -11.69 1.07 11.07
CA VAL A 140 -10.26 0.74 11.11
C VAL A 140 -9.77 0.50 9.69
N LEU A 141 -8.80 1.29 9.26
CA LEU A 141 -8.16 1.16 7.96
C LEU A 141 -6.78 0.56 8.10
N VAL A 142 -6.45 -0.38 7.23
CA VAL A 142 -5.21 -1.16 7.33
C VAL A 142 -4.40 -1.10 6.05
N SER A 143 -3.12 -0.81 6.17
CA SER A 143 -2.13 -0.88 5.09
C SER A 143 -0.86 -1.54 5.58
N GLY A 144 -0.68 -2.82 5.24
CA GLY A 144 0.49 -3.63 5.61
C GLY A 144 1.60 -3.65 4.55
N GLY A 145 1.58 -2.71 3.62
CA GLY A 145 2.46 -2.66 2.46
C GLY A 145 1.77 -3.18 1.20
N TRP A 146 2.56 -3.48 0.19
CA TRP A 146 2.04 -3.86 -1.13
C TRP A 146 2.72 -5.13 -1.64
N SER A 147 1.97 -5.93 -2.38
CA SER A 147 2.48 -7.14 -3.03
C SER A 147 2.31 -7.01 -4.55
N PRO A 148 3.39 -7.00 -5.32
CA PRO A 148 3.33 -7.04 -6.79
C PRO A 148 2.52 -8.24 -7.28
N VAL A 149 1.66 -8.03 -8.28
CA VAL A 149 0.85 -9.10 -8.89
C VAL A 149 1.68 -9.79 -9.97
N ILE A 150 2.46 -10.79 -9.56
CA ILE A 150 3.44 -11.49 -10.41
C ILE A 150 3.06 -12.94 -10.73
N HIS A 151 1.83 -13.32 -10.46
CA HIS A 151 1.37 -14.72 -10.59
C HIS A 151 1.58 -15.29 -12.01
N LEU A 152 1.38 -14.47 -13.06
CA LEU A 152 1.59 -14.88 -14.45
C LEU A 152 3.04 -15.24 -14.78
N LEU A 153 4.01 -14.71 -14.02
CA LEU A 153 5.43 -15.06 -14.15
C LEU A 153 5.71 -16.44 -13.57
N SER A 154 5.07 -16.79 -12.48
CA SER A 154 5.24 -18.09 -11.82
C SER A 154 4.87 -19.25 -12.75
N HIS A 155 3.84 -19.09 -13.57
CA HIS A 155 3.46 -20.07 -14.61
C HIS A 155 4.54 -20.27 -15.69
N ARG A 156 5.45 -19.32 -15.83
CA ARG A 156 6.59 -19.37 -16.77
C ARG A 156 7.87 -19.86 -16.09
N GLY A 157 7.79 -20.30 -14.82
CA GLY A 157 8.94 -20.78 -14.05
C GLY A 157 9.90 -19.67 -13.58
N ILE A 158 9.47 -18.41 -13.62
CA ILE A 158 10.25 -17.29 -13.10
C ILE A 158 10.02 -17.23 -11.59
N ARG A 159 11.08 -17.41 -10.81
CA ARG A 159 11.02 -17.35 -9.35
C ARG A 159 11.04 -15.89 -8.88
N PRO A 160 10.19 -15.51 -7.92
CA PRO A 160 10.25 -14.18 -7.32
C PRO A 160 11.46 -14.05 -6.40
N LYS A 161 11.99 -12.83 -6.28
CA LYS A 161 13.05 -12.45 -5.36
C LYS A 161 12.45 -11.64 -4.22
N TRP A 162 12.92 -11.88 -3.00
CA TRP A 162 12.55 -11.06 -1.85
C TRP A 162 13.24 -9.70 -1.90
N ASP A 163 12.50 -8.63 -1.68
CA ASP A 163 12.97 -7.25 -1.52
C ASP A 163 12.80 -6.84 -0.05
N GLU A 164 13.93 -6.71 0.64
CA GLU A 164 13.96 -6.37 2.08
C GLU A 164 13.41 -4.96 2.35
N GLN A 165 13.70 -4.00 1.48
CA GLN A 165 13.29 -2.61 1.66
C GLN A 165 11.76 -2.46 1.57
N ASN A 166 11.16 -3.16 0.66
CA ASN A 166 9.71 -3.12 0.41
C ASN A 166 8.97 -4.27 1.09
N ALA A 167 9.69 -5.16 1.77
CA ALA A 167 9.17 -6.35 2.43
C ALA A 167 8.18 -7.12 1.54
N CYS A 168 8.51 -7.33 0.26
CA CYS A 168 7.65 -8.01 -0.69
C CYS A 168 8.45 -8.82 -1.71
N PHE A 169 7.77 -9.72 -2.40
CA PHE A 169 8.35 -10.44 -3.52
C PHE A 169 8.23 -9.61 -4.80
N VAL A 170 9.35 -9.41 -5.47
CA VAL A 170 9.45 -8.75 -6.78
C VAL A 170 9.89 -9.76 -7.85
N PRO A 171 9.61 -9.51 -9.15
CA PRO A 171 10.12 -10.38 -10.20
C PRO A 171 11.65 -10.37 -10.22
N ASP A 172 12.23 -11.54 -10.34
CA ASP A 172 13.64 -11.68 -10.70
C ASP A 172 13.82 -11.49 -12.22
N LYS A 173 15.01 -11.75 -12.74
CA LYS A 173 15.32 -11.59 -14.16
C LYS A 173 14.32 -12.34 -15.04
N CYS A 174 13.48 -11.57 -15.73
CA CYS A 174 12.58 -12.12 -16.74
C CYS A 174 13.37 -12.49 -17.97
N ARG A 175 13.16 -13.74 -18.46
CA ARG A 175 13.70 -14.16 -19.77
C ARG A 175 12.83 -13.55 -20.87
N GLU A 176 13.47 -13.07 -21.93
CA GLU A 176 12.77 -12.69 -23.16
C GLU A 176 11.79 -13.81 -23.58
N PRO A 177 10.59 -13.49 -24.08
CA PRO A 177 10.08 -12.18 -24.47
C PRO A 177 9.08 -11.57 -23.47
N ILE A 178 9.40 -11.53 -22.19
CA ILE A 178 8.54 -10.98 -21.15
C ILE A 178 9.22 -9.78 -20.45
N THR A 179 8.50 -8.69 -20.29
CA THR A 179 8.92 -7.52 -19.49
C THR A 179 7.85 -7.21 -18.46
N VAL A 180 8.27 -6.83 -17.24
CA VAL A 180 7.36 -6.38 -16.19
C VAL A 180 7.53 -4.88 -16.01
N ALA A 181 6.44 -4.14 -15.86
CA ALA A 181 6.43 -2.69 -15.76
C ALA A 181 5.57 -2.20 -14.58
N GLY A 182 5.92 -1.02 -14.06
CA GLY A 182 5.19 -0.35 -12.99
C GLY A 182 5.31 -1.05 -11.65
N SER A 183 4.28 -0.95 -10.81
CA SER A 183 4.28 -1.52 -9.45
C SER A 183 4.36 -3.05 -9.43
N ALA A 184 4.02 -3.72 -10.54
CA ALA A 184 4.28 -5.15 -10.71
C ALA A 184 5.77 -5.51 -10.71
N SER A 185 6.66 -4.56 -11.02
CA SER A 185 8.11 -4.73 -10.94
C SER A 185 8.72 -4.24 -9.61
N GLY A 186 7.89 -3.85 -8.64
CA GLY A 186 8.35 -3.31 -7.35
C GLY A 186 8.66 -1.82 -7.38
N LEU A 187 8.18 -1.09 -8.37
CA LEU A 187 8.28 0.37 -8.44
C LEU A 187 7.05 1.01 -7.82
N TRP A 188 7.24 1.89 -6.85
CA TRP A 188 6.14 2.50 -6.08
C TRP A 188 5.93 3.98 -6.37
N ASP A 189 6.94 4.61 -6.93
CA ASP A 189 6.89 5.98 -7.37
C ASP A 189 6.25 6.09 -8.75
N LYS A 190 5.39 7.10 -8.93
CA LYS A 190 4.62 7.31 -10.16
C LYS A 190 5.51 7.55 -11.37
N ASP A 191 6.55 8.36 -11.21
CA ASP A 191 7.42 8.73 -12.32
C ASP A 191 8.24 7.53 -12.80
N ASN A 192 8.74 6.71 -11.86
CA ASN A 192 9.42 5.46 -12.15
C ASN A 192 8.48 4.43 -12.79
N CYS A 193 7.21 4.35 -12.37
CA CYS A 193 6.22 3.49 -13.00
C CYS A 193 5.98 3.90 -14.47
N ILE A 194 5.85 5.20 -14.75
CA ILE A 194 5.67 5.72 -16.11
C ILE A 194 6.91 5.43 -16.97
N ALA A 195 8.10 5.76 -16.45
CA ALA A 195 9.36 5.50 -17.15
C ALA A 195 9.55 4.02 -17.48
N SER A 196 9.23 3.14 -16.52
CA SER A 196 9.26 1.69 -16.71
C SER A 196 8.29 1.23 -17.82
N GLY A 197 7.08 1.80 -17.87
CA GLY A 197 6.10 1.50 -18.91
C GLY A 197 6.57 1.93 -20.30
N ILE A 198 7.17 3.12 -20.42
CA ILE A 198 7.74 3.62 -21.66
C ILE A 198 8.89 2.73 -22.12
N ALA A 199 9.82 2.38 -21.23
CA ALA A 199 10.95 1.50 -21.55
C ALA A 199 10.45 0.11 -22.02
N ALA A 200 9.46 -0.45 -21.35
CA ALA A 200 8.86 -1.74 -21.73
C ALA A 200 8.20 -1.68 -23.12
N GLY A 201 7.47 -0.60 -23.41
CA GLY A 201 6.86 -0.37 -24.73
C GLY A 201 7.89 -0.21 -25.85
N SER A 202 8.91 0.60 -25.62
CA SER A 202 10.02 0.80 -26.59
C SER A 202 10.73 -0.52 -26.91
N LYS A 203 11.02 -1.32 -25.88
CA LYS A 203 11.64 -2.65 -26.04
C LYS A 203 10.75 -3.60 -26.86
N ALA A 204 9.45 -3.63 -26.58
CA ALA A 204 8.52 -4.51 -27.28
C ALA A 204 8.30 -4.15 -28.75
N SER A 205 8.43 -2.87 -29.10
CA SER A 205 8.24 -2.35 -30.47
C SER A 205 9.53 -2.26 -31.27
N ASN A 206 10.70 -2.59 -30.70
CA ASN A 206 12.02 -2.37 -31.30
C ASN A 206 12.28 -0.91 -31.76
N ILE A 207 11.61 0.05 -31.14
CA ILE A 207 11.84 1.48 -31.36
C ILE A 207 12.97 1.93 -30.43
N GLN A 208 13.92 2.72 -30.94
CA GLN A 208 14.95 3.36 -30.08
C GLN A 208 14.27 4.13 -28.96
N GLU A 209 14.85 4.06 -27.75
CA GLU A 209 14.27 4.65 -26.54
C GLU A 209 13.70 6.05 -26.80
N ILE A 210 12.37 6.15 -26.69
CA ILE A 210 11.73 7.44 -26.58
C ILE A 210 12.16 7.99 -25.24
N LYS A 211 12.99 9.03 -25.21
CA LYS A 211 13.29 9.76 -23.97
C LYS A 211 11.96 10.14 -23.35
N ALA A 212 11.63 9.55 -22.22
CA ALA A 212 10.46 9.95 -21.45
C ALA A 212 10.58 11.46 -21.22
N LYS A 213 9.63 12.25 -21.77
CA LYS A 213 9.49 13.64 -21.29
C LYS A 213 9.32 13.50 -19.78
N SER A 214 10.17 14.20 -19.02
CA SER A 214 10.00 14.31 -17.58
C SER A 214 8.68 15.03 -17.34
N TYR A 215 7.62 14.26 -17.17
CA TYR A 215 6.38 14.81 -16.67
C TYR A 215 6.60 15.03 -15.18
N SER A 216 6.90 16.28 -14.78
CA SER A 216 6.87 16.68 -13.40
C SER A 216 5.42 16.72 -12.93
N PHE A 217 4.88 15.58 -12.60
CA PHE A 217 3.70 15.55 -11.76
C PHE A 217 4.15 15.88 -10.33
N PRO A 218 3.35 16.64 -9.55
CA PRO A 218 3.64 16.77 -8.13
C PRO A 218 3.71 15.34 -7.58
N SER A 219 4.90 14.85 -7.33
CA SER A 219 5.12 13.54 -6.75
C SER A 219 4.52 13.60 -5.35
N ALA A 220 3.45 12.89 -5.14
CA ALA A 220 3.16 12.37 -3.82
C ALA A 220 4.40 11.52 -3.51
N GLY A 221 5.32 12.09 -2.71
CA GLY A 221 6.69 11.64 -2.55
C GLY A 221 6.80 10.12 -2.57
N GLY A 222 7.71 9.63 -3.37
CA GLY A 222 7.98 8.19 -3.48
C GLY A 222 8.18 7.61 -2.09
N TRP A 223 8.02 6.33 -1.96
CA TRP A 223 8.15 5.60 -0.71
C TRP A 223 9.57 5.74 -0.20
N LEU A 224 9.75 6.70 0.67
CA LEU A 224 11.06 7.18 1.09
C LEU A 224 11.59 6.39 2.29
N ASN A 225 10.72 5.66 2.99
CA ASN A 225 11.07 4.94 4.20
C ASN A 225 10.86 3.44 4.02
N PRO A 226 11.76 2.59 4.54
CA PRO A 226 11.57 1.15 4.53
C PRO A 226 10.25 0.75 5.20
N ILE A 227 9.66 -0.33 4.69
CA ILE A 227 8.48 -0.93 5.30
C ILE A 227 8.94 -1.79 6.48
N LYS A 228 8.35 -1.59 7.66
CA LYS A 228 8.54 -2.50 8.79
C LYS A 228 7.65 -3.73 8.58
N PRO A 229 8.22 -4.93 8.38
CA PRO A 229 7.42 -6.14 8.29
C PRO A 229 6.59 -6.32 9.57
N LEU A 230 5.28 -6.49 9.41
CA LEU A 230 4.37 -6.73 10.51
C LEU A 230 3.44 -7.88 10.07
N TYR A 231 3.76 -9.09 10.54
CA TYR A 231 3.02 -10.29 10.14
C TYR A 231 1.89 -10.60 11.11
N GLU A 232 2.14 -10.45 12.39
CA GLU A 232 1.17 -10.67 13.46
C GLU A 232 1.56 -9.85 14.70
N VAL A 233 0.59 -9.25 15.34
CA VAL A 233 0.73 -8.60 16.64
C VAL A 233 0.06 -9.50 17.67
N LYS A 234 0.85 -10.07 18.57
CA LYS A 234 0.39 -10.94 19.67
C LYS A 234 0.36 -10.18 20.98
#